data_9bd62a2b343d666cfeb272d566e7948a
#
_entry.id   9bd62a2b343d666cfeb272d566e7948a
#
_cell.length_a   1.000
_cell.length_b   1.000
_cell.length_c   1.000
_cell.angle_alpha   90.00
_cell.angle_beta   90.00
_cell.angle_gamma   90.00
#
_symmetry.space_group_name_H-M   'P 1'
#
loop_
_entity.id
_entity.type
_entity.pdbx_description
1 polymer ?
#
loop_
_entity_poly.entity_id
_entity_poly.type
_entity_poly.pdbx_seq_one_letter_code
_entity_poly.pdbx_strand_id
1 'polypeptide(L)'
;MSWKLAQNNEISEVRKAYGQTLEKMILEGRPVMVCDADLAGSSGAGYLYDKYPEHTVNFGICEANMVAAAAAMSRIGIRPYVHSFAPFVSRRVADQVCISAAFAKQDLHIYASDPGYWSLYNGATHTTFEDIAIMRAIPSVHVVAPADSVAFSWVLKWYEQHGGIIYNRCTRKPVPSIYTKDSACLLYTSP
;
A
#
# COMPACT_ATOMS: atom_id res chain seq x y z
N MET A 1 20.73 -4.01 14.63
CA MET A 1 19.30 -3.73 14.94
C MET A 1 18.60 -5.06 15.05
N SER A 2 17.85 -5.32 16.13
CA SER A 2 17.14 -6.58 16.32
C SER A 2 15.63 -6.36 16.22
N TRP A 3 14.95 -7.26 15.53
CA TRP A 3 13.50 -7.36 15.60
C TRP A 3 13.10 -7.95 16.96
N LYS A 4 11.93 -7.54 17.45
CA LYS A 4 11.39 -8.03 18.71
C LYS A 4 9.99 -8.57 18.48
N LEU A 5 9.71 -9.76 18.96
CA LEU A 5 8.39 -10.39 18.89
C LEU A 5 7.49 -9.83 19.99
N ALA A 6 6.22 -9.61 19.65
CA ALA A 6 5.19 -9.28 20.62
C ALA A 6 4.95 -10.51 21.53
N GLN A 7 4.88 -10.27 22.84
CA GLN A 7 4.60 -11.32 23.82
C GLN A 7 3.10 -11.45 24.14
N ASN A 8 2.29 -10.52 23.64
CA ASN A 8 0.85 -10.46 23.80
C ASN A 8 0.16 -10.64 22.44
N ASN A 9 -0.99 -11.29 22.46
CA ASN A 9 -1.85 -11.45 21.27
C ASN A 9 -2.68 -10.19 21.00
N GLU A 10 -2.09 -9.00 21.08
CA GLU A 10 -2.78 -7.76 20.73
C GLU A 10 -3.23 -7.83 19.27
N ILE A 11 -4.52 -7.64 19.05
CA ILE A 11 -5.12 -7.64 17.73
C ILE A 11 -5.20 -6.20 17.23
N SER A 12 -4.66 -5.94 16.05
CA SER A 12 -4.72 -4.61 15.44
C SER A 12 -5.21 -4.69 13.98
N GLU A 13 -6.02 -3.69 13.59
CA GLU A 13 -6.47 -3.57 12.22
C GLU A 13 -5.38 -2.97 11.34
N VAL A 14 -4.94 -3.71 10.32
CA VAL A 14 -3.90 -3.25 9.38
C VAL A 14 -4.33 -1.96 8.66
N ARG A 15 -5.60 -1.85 8.26
CA ARG A 15 -6.11 -0.62 7.62
C ARG A 15 -5.99 0.64 8.51
N LYS A 16 -6.15 0.51 9.85
CA LYS A 16 -5.94 1.65 10.76
C LYS A 16 -4.48 2.10 10.75
N ALA A 17 -3.55 1.16 10.69
CA ALA A 17 -2.14 1.48 10.58
C ALA A 17 -1.80 2.23 9.28
N TYR A 18 -2.52 1.95 8.18
CA TYR A 18 -2.38 2.71 6.92
C TYR A 18 -2.72 4.18 7.12
N GLY A 19 -3.96 4.48 7.52
CA GLY A 19 -4.40 5.86 7.72
C GLY A 19 -3.55 6.61 8.74
N GLN A 20 -3.28 6.00 9.91
CA GLN A 20 -2.49 6.64 10.97
C GLN A 20 -1.04 6.91 10.56
N THR A 21 -0.42 6.01 9.79
CA THR A 21 0.96 6.22 9.34
C THR A 21 1.03 7.34 8.31
N LEU A 22 0.08 7.39 7.37
CA LEU A 22 0.00 8.46 6.38
C LEU A 22 -0.29 9.82 7.03
N GLU A 23 -1.23 9.86 7.98
CA GLU A 23 -1.53 11.07 8.74
C GLU A 23 -0.28 11.63 9.45
N LYS A 24 0.47 10.73 10.10
CA LYS A 24 1.72 11.14 10.75
C LYS A 24 2.71 11.75 9.77
N MET A 25 2.87 11.15 8.58
CA MET A 25 3.75 11.69 7.55
C MET A 25 3.28 13.05 7.04
N ILE A 26 1.97 13.26 6.85
CA ILE A 26 1.38 14.55 6.47
C ILE A 26 1.70 15.61 7.53
N LEU A 27 1.48 15.30 8.80
CA LEU A 27 1.81 16.20 9.92
C LEU A 27 3.31 16.52 10.04
N GLU A 28 4.17 15.63 9.59
CA GLU A 28 5.62 15.85 9.49
C GLU A 28 6.02 16.66 8.25
N GLY A 29 5.05 17.12 7.44
CA GLY A 29 5.30 17.91 6.22
C GLY A 29 5.87 17.08 5.06
N ARG A 30 5.66 15.78 5.05
CA ARG A 30 6.09 14.91 3.95
C ARG A 30 5.18 15.09 2.74
N PRO A 31 5.72 15.00 1.51
CA PRO A 31 4.97 15.23 0.27
C PRO A 31 4.07 14.03 -0.09
N VAL A 32 3.23 13.59 0.85
CA VAL A 32 2.33 12.44 0.70
C VAL A 32 1.11 12.81 -0.14
N MET A 33 0.70 11.92 -1.04
CA MET A 33 -0.60 11.95 -1.71
C MET A 33 -1.30 10.60 -1.56
N VAL A 34 -2.46 10.59 -0.93
CA VAL A 34 -3.30 9.41 -0.74
C VAL A 34 -4.29 9.32 -1.90
N CYS A 35 -4.17 8.27 -2.71
CA CYS A 35 -4.99 8.05 -3.89
C CYS A 35 -5.88 6.83 -3.69
N ASP A 36 -7.16 6.96 -3.98
CA ASP A 36 -8.12 5.87 -3.83
C ASP A 36 -9.07 5.80 -5.04
N ALA A 37 -9.60 4.61 -5.27
CA ALA A 37 -10.57 4.33 -6.34
C ALA A 37 -11.95 4.02 -5.72
N ASP A 38 -12.53 5.02 -5.04
CA ASP A 38 -13.82 4.96 -4.34
C ASP A 38 -13.89 3.92 -3.21
N LEU A 39 -12.75 3.64 -2.59
CA LEU A 39 -12.60 2.64 -1.52
C LEU A 39 -11.92 3.20 -0.25
N ALA A 40 -11.87 4.53 -0.09
CA ALA A 40 -11.17 5.20 1.01
C ALA A 40 -11.62 4.71 2.40
N GLY A 41 -12.91 4.41 2.59
CA GLY A 41 -13.42 3.80 3.82
C GLY A 41 -12.85 2.40 4.07
N SER A 42 -12.55 1.65 3.01
CA SER A 42 -11.97 0.30 3.11
C SER A 42 -10.48 0.33 3.43
N SER A 43 -9.75 1.33 2.94
CA SER A 43 -8.31 1.51 3.20
C SER A 43 -7.99 1.90 4.64
N GLY A 44 -8.98 2.47 5.36
CA GLY A 44 -8.77 3.10 6.66
C GLY A 44 -8.21 4.52 6.59
N ALA A 45 -8.08 5.08 5.39
CA ALA A 45 -7.65 6.46 5.16
C ALA A 45 -8.81 7.42 4.86
N GLY A 46 -10.06 6.96 4.91
CA GLY A 46 -11.23 7.75 4.53
C GLY A 46 -11.35 9.09 5.26
N TYR A 47 -11.03 9.11 6.56
CA TYR A 47 -11.07 10.34 7.36
C TYR A 47 -10.05 11.41 6.92
N LEU A 48 -8.99 11.01 6.20
CA LEU A 48 -7.98 11.96 5.68
C LEU A 48 -8.56 12.85 4.59
N TYR A 49 -9.57 12.39 3.87
CA TYR A 49 -10.22 13.15 2.79
C TYR A 49 -10.94 14.41 3.31
N ASP A 50 -11.51 14.32 4.51
CA ASP A 50 -12.14 15.47 5.16
C ASP A 50 -11.11 16.35 5.89
N LYS A 51 -10.07 15.73 6.46
CA LYS A 51 -9.11 16.39 7.33
C LYS A 51 -7.95 17.06 6.59
N TYR A 52 -7.51 16.45 5.48
CA TYR A 52 -6.36 16.88 4.66
C TYR A 52 -6.70 16.77 3.16
N PRO A 53 -7.70 17.51 2.66
CA PRO A 53 -8.15 17.38 1.27
C PRO A 53 -7.04 17.64 0.24
N GLU A 54 -6.05 18.48 0.57
CA GLU A 54 -4.88 18.77 -0.27
C GLU A 54 -3.90 17.61 -0.41
N HIS A 55 -4.01 16.59 0.45
CA HIS A 55 -3.19 15.38 0.45
C HIS A 55 -3.95 14.14 -0.03
N THR A 56 -5.15 14.29 -0.58
CA THR A 56 -6.02 13.17 -0.94
C THR A 56 -6.68 13.36 -2.30
N VAL A 57 -6.79 12.29 -3.08
CA VAL A 57 -7.52 12.29 -4.36
C VAL A 57 -8.34 11.02 -4.50
N ASN A 58 -9.63 11.15 -4.72
CA ASN A 58 -10.50 10.05 -5.12
C ASN A 58 -10.69 10.07 -6.65
N PHE A 59 -10.22 9.01 -7.32
CA PHE A 59 -10.31 8.86 -8.77
C PHE A 59 -11.64 8.22 -9.23
N GLY A 60 -12.54 7.87 -8.31
CA GLY A 60 -13.66 7.00 -8.61
C GLY A 60 -13.21 5.58 -8.94
N ILE A 61 -14.10 4.75 -9.45
CA ILE A 61 -13.77 3.35 -9.81
C ILE A 61 -12.98 3.33 -11.13
N CYS A 62 -11.76 3.87 -11.09
CA CYS A 62 -10.90 4.07 -12.26
C CYS A 62 -9.42 3.81 -11.93
N GLU A 63 -9.09 2.59 -11.52
CA GLU A 63 -7.78 2.22 -10.98
C GLU A 63 -6.64 2.42 -11.98
N ALA A 64 -6.88 2.18 -13.27
CA ALA A 64 -5.87 2.41 -14.30
C ALA A 64 -5.47 3.89 -14.39
N ASN A 65 -6.45 4.81 -14.34
CA ASN A 65 -6.19 6.24 -14.30
C ASN A 65 -5.49 6.65 -13.00
N MET A 66 -5.94 6.11 -11.85
CA MET A 66 -5.33 6.37 -10.55
C MET A 66 -3.85 6.00 -10.55
N VAL A 67 -3.48 4.81 -11.03
CA VAL A 67 -2.09 4.34 -11.05
C VAL A 67 -1.23 5.19 -11.99
N ALA A 68 -1.72 5.51 -13.18
CA ALA A 68 -0.98 6.34 -14.13
C ALA A 68 -0.77 7.77 -13.60
N ALA A 69 -1.79 8.38 -13.03
CA ALA A 69 -1.70 9.71 -12.43
C ALA A 69 -0.79 9.73 -11.19
N ALA A 70 -0.88 8.72 -10.32
CA ALA A 70 -0.03 8.57 -9.15
C ALA A 70 1.45 8.45 -9.54
N ALA A 71 1.77 7.62 -10.54
CA ALA A 71 3.12 7.53 -11.09
C ALA A 71 3.63 8.89 -11.60
N ALA A 72 2.78 9.66 -12.29
CA ALA A 72 3.14 11.00 -12.76
C ALA A 72 3.37 12.00 -11.62
N MET A 73 2.64 11.90 -10.50
CA MET A 73 2.83 12.72 -9.31
C MET A 73 4.24 12.57 -8.73
N SER A 74 4.81 11.35 -8.77
CA SER A 74 6.17 11.13 -8.24
C SER A 74 7.24 11.90 -9.00
N ARG A 75 7.01 12.18 -10.29
CA ARG A 75 7.94 12.96 -11.11
C ARG A 75 8.09 14.41 -10.65
N ILE A 76 7.13 14.93 -9.96
CA ILE A 76 7.16 16.30 -9.39
C ILE A 76 7.46 16.32 -7.89
N GLY A 77 7.97 15.20 -7.36
CA GLY A 77 8.42 15.10 -5.96
C GLY A 77 7.33 14.72 -4.95
N ILE A 78 6.14 14.35 -5.39
CA ILE A 78 5.08 13.85 -4.53
C ILE A 78 5.30 12.36 -4.28
N ARG A 79 5.01 11.87 -3.08
CA ARG A 79 5.03 10.44 -2.71
C ARG A 79 3.61 9.87 -2.77
N PRO A 80 3.22 9.19 -3.87
CA PRO A 80 1.88 8.65 -4.01
C PRO A 80 1.71 7.32 -3.28
N TYR A 81 0.57 7.19 -2.60
CA TYR A 81 0.10 5.97 -1.95
C TYR A 81 -1.27 5.62 -2.52
N VAL A 82 -1.33 4.62 -3.40
CA VAL A 82 -2.58 4.17 -4.00
C VAL A 82 -3.14 2.96 -3.26
N HIS A 83 -4.46 2.89 -3.16
CA HIS A 83 -5.16 1.78 -2.57
C HIS A 83 -6.32 1.31 -3.43
N SER A 84 -6.48 -0.01 -3.52
CA SER A 84 -7.70 -0.72 -3.90
C SER A 84 -7.58 -2.19 -3.48
N PHE A 85 -8.60 -3.01 -3.75
CA PHE A 85 -8.48 -4.46 -3.56
C PHE A 85 -7.42 -5.07 -4.47
N ALA A 86 -6.74 -6.11 -3.97
CA ALA A 86 -5.64 -6.75 -4.66
C ALA A 86 -5.92 -7.11 -6.14
N PRO A 87 -7.07 -7.68 -6.54
CA PRO A 87 -7.35 -7.94 -7.95
C PRO A 87 -7.43 -6.68 -8.81
N PHE A 88 -7.87 -5.55 -8.24
CA PHE A 88 -8.05 -4.30 -8.99
C PHE A 88 -6.75 -3.53 -9.16
N VAL A 89 -5.82 -3.66 -8.22
CA VAL A 89 -4.48 -3.07 -8.32
C VAL A 89 -3.40 -4.07 -8.73
N SER A 90 -3.80 -5.20 -9.31
CA SER A 90 -2.91 -6.15 -9.98
C SER A 90 -3.35 -6.40 -11.41
N ARG A 91 -4.39 -7.21 -11.65
CA ARG A 91 -4.87 -7.57 -12.99
C ARG A 91 -5.24 -6.36 -13.83
N ARG A 92 -6.00 -5.41 -13.25
CA ARG A 92 -6.59 -4.27 -13.96
C ARG A 92 -5.56 -3.21 -14.34
N VAL A 93 -4.45 -3.12 -13.61
CA VAL A 93 -3.47 -2.02 -13.73
C VAL A 93 -2.06 -2.48 -14.09
N ALA A 94 -1.88 -3.75 -14.45
CA ALA A 94 -0.56 -4.30 -14.74
C ALA A 94 0.20 -3.51 -15.82
N ASP A 95 -0.49 -3.06 -16.87
CA ASP A 95 0.09 -2.23 -17.92
C ASP A 95 0.52 -0.86 -17.38
N GLN A 96 -0.31 -0.18 -16.58
CA GLN A 96 0.02 1.12 -16.01
C GLN A 96 1.18 1.03 -15.02
N VAL A 97 1.26 -0.03 -14.22
CA VAL A 97 2.42 -0.27 -13.35
C VAL A 97 3.67 -0.50 -14.20
N CYS A 98 3.57 -1.29 -15.27
CA CYS A 98 4.69 -1.57 -16.17
C CYS A 98 5.17 -0.31 -16.90
N ILE A 99 4.28 0.42 -17.56
CA ILE A 99 4.65 1.53 -18.45
C ILE A 99 4.78 2.85 -17.68
N SER A 100 3.76 3.22 -16.89
CA SER A 100 3.74 4.52 -16.24
C SER A 100 4.66 4.61 -15.01
N ALA A 101 4.89 3.49 -14.31
CA ALA A 101 5.79 3.47 -13.16
C ALA A 101 7.16 2.83 -13.51
N ALA A 102 7.21 1.55 -13.88
CA ALA A 102 8.48 0.82 -14.03
C ALA A 102 9.31 1.33 -15.21
N PHE A 103 8.75 1.37 -16.41
CA PHE A 103 9.47 1.86 -17.59
C PHE A 103 9.85 3.34 -17.45
N ALA A 104 8.94 4.15 -16.92
CA ALA A 104 9.16 5.58 -16.70
C ALA A 104 10.04 5.89 -15.47
N LYS A 105 10.46 4.86 -14.69
CA LYS A 105 11.27 5.00 -13.46
C LYS A 105 10.65 5.96 -12.45
N GLN A 106 9.36 5.79 -12.21
CA GLN A 106 8.61 6.59 -11.24
C GLN A 106 8.35 5.78 -9.96
N ASP A 107 8.21 6.49 -8.84
CA ASP A 107 7.89 5.89 -7.55
C ASP A 107 6.39 5.64 -7.43
N LEU A 108 6.01 4.53 -6.80
CA LEU A 108 4.61 4.16 -6.58
C LEU A 108 4.48 3.19 -5.41
N HIS A 109 3.69 3.54 -4.41
CA HIS A 109 3.28 2.58 -3.40
C HIS A 109 1.85 2.12 -3.68
N ILE A 110 1.67 0.81 -3.76
CA ILE A 110 0.37 0.16 -3.98
C ILE A 110 0.00 -0.64 -2.73
N TYR A 111 -1.03 -0.22 -2.01
CA TYR A 111 -1.67 -1.05 -0.99
C TYR A 111 -2.74 -1.92 -1.65
N ALA A 112 -2.38 -3.17 -1.89
CA ALA A 112 -3.26 -4.20 -2.44
C ALA A 112 -3.97 -4.93 -1.29
N SER A 113 -5.16 -4.47 -0.96
CA SER A 113 -5.88 -5.02 0.19
C SER A 113 -6.57 -6.34 -0.11
N ASP A 114 -6.67 -7.15 0.92
CA ASP A 114 -7.39 -8.44 0.95
C ASP A 114 -7.02 -9.41 -0.19
N PRO A 115 -5.72 -9.74 -0.40
CA PRO A 115 -5.30 -10.75 -1.39
C PRO A 115 -5.77 -12.16 -1.00
N GLY A 116 -5.82 -13.07 -1.97
CA GLY A 116 -6.24 -14.45 -1.75
C GLY A 116 -7.68 -14.55 -1.30
N TYR A 117 -7.96 -15.30 -0.26
CA TYR A 117 -9.30 -15.57 0.27
C TYR A 117 -9.84 -14.51 1.24
N TRP A 118 -9.12 -13.42 1.51
CA TRP A 118 -9.56 -12.43 2.49
C TRP A 118 -10.87 -11.74 2.12
N SER A 119 -11.21 -11.68 0.83
CA SER A 119 -12.49 -11.16 0.30
C SER A 119 -13.39 -12.24 -0.28
N LEU A 120 -13.33 -13.47 0.19
CA LEU A 120 -14.04 -14.63 -0.35
C LEU A 120 -15.54 -14.39 -0.54
N TYR A 121 -16.20 -13.76 0.41
CA TYR A 121 -17.65 -13.49 0.35
C TYR A 121 -18.07 -12.55 -0.80
N ASN A 122 -17.12 -11.79 -1.35
CA ASN A 122 -17.37 -10.91 -2.50
C ASN A 122 -17.22 -11.64 -3.84
N GLY A 123 -16.85 -12.93 -3.82
CA GLY A 123 -16.73 -13.78 -5.00
C GLY A 123 -15.45 -13.56 -5.82
N ALA A 124 -15.42 -14.16 -6.99
CA ALA A 124 -14.24 -14.25 -7.85
C ALA A 124 -13.69 -12.87 -8.31
N THR A 125 -14.54 -11.86 -8.41
CA THR A 125 -14.11 -10.50 -8.80
C THR A 125 -13.17 -9.86 -7.78
N HIS A 126 -13.30 -10.23 -6.49
CA HIS A 126 -12.51 -9.69 -5.37
C HIS A 126 -11.46 -10.68 -4.86
N THR A 127 -11.34 -11.85 -5.48
CA THR A 127 -10.38 -12.89 -5.10
C THR A 127 -9.25 -12.95 -6.12
N THR A 128 -8.01 -13.00 -5.68
CA THR A 128 -6.84 -13.13 -6.54
C THR A 128 -5.75 -13.98 -5.90
N PHE A 129 -5.12 -14.84 -6.68
CA PHE A 129 -3.96 -15.65 -6.29
C PHE A 129 -2.76 -15.36 -7.17
N GLU A 130 -3.01 -14.79 -8.34
CA GLU A 130 -2.05 -14.49 -9.39
C GLU A 130 -1.34 -13.14 -9.22
N ASP A 131 -1.76 -12.32 -8.27
CA ASP A 131 -1.25 -10.96 -8.04
C ASP A 131 0.28 -10.90 -7.87
N ILE A 132 0.84 -11.85 -7.11
CA ILE A 132 2.29 -11.95 -6.92
C ILE A 132 2.99 -12.26 -8.25
N ALA A 133 2.44 -13.20 -9.04
CA ALA A 133 3.04 -13.58 -10.31
C ALA A 133 3.04 -12.40 -11.31
N ILE A 134 1.91 -11.69 -11.39
CA ILE A 134 1.78 -10.50 -12.23
C ILE A 134 2.81 -9.44 -11.83
N MET A 135 2.86 -9.08 -10.55
CA MET A 135 3.72 -8.00 -10.07
C MET A 135 5.20 -8.35 -10.12
N ARG A 136 5.57 -9.61 -9.88
CA ARG A 136 6.96 -10.07 -10.01
C ARG A 136 7.45 -10.12 -11.47
N ALA A 137 6.55 -10.20 -12.44
CA ALA A 137 6.92 -10.17 -13.85
C ALA A 137 7.29 -8.74 -14.33
N ILE A 138 6.92 -7.71 -13.59
CA ILE A 138 7.23 -6.31 -13.93
C ILE A 138 8.58 -5.93 -13.31
N PRO A 139 9.56 -5.49 -14.11
CA PRO A 139 10.86 -5.08 -13.60
C PRO A 139 10.77 -3.99 -12.52
N SER A 140 11.65 -4.04 -11.54
CA SER A 140 11.77 -3.04 -10.45
C SER A 140 10.57 -2.98 -9.47
N VAL A 141 9.60 -3.87 -9.58
CA VAL A 141 8.52 -3.97 -8.60
C VAL A 141 8.96 -4.83 -7.42
N HIS A 142 8.92 -4.26 -6.22
CA HIS A 142 9.15 -4.97 -4.98
C HIS A 142 7.81 -5.48 -4.42
N VAL A 143 7.65 -6.78 -4.34
CA VAL A 143 6.46 -7.41 -3.76
C VAL A 143 6.69 -7.68 -2.29
N VAL A 144 5.87 -7.07 -1.42
CA VAL A 144 5.98 -7.19 0.03
C VAL A 144 4.65 -7.69 0.61
N ALA A 145 4.72 -8.61 1.55
CA ALA A 145 3.57 -9.15 2.26
C ALA A 145 3.78 -9.03 3.79
N PRO A 146 3.53 -7.86 4.38
CA PRO A 146 3.70 -7.66 5.81
C PRO A 146 2.72 -8.52 6.61
N ALA A 147 3.21 -9.09 7.70
CA ALA A 147 2.46 -10.04 8.50
C ALA A 147 1.48 -9.38 9.48
N ASP A 148 1.73 -8.13 9.88
CA ASP A 148 0.92 -7.36 10.83
C ASP A 148 0.95 -5.85 10.56
N SER A 149 0.24 -5.08 11.39
CA SER A 149 0.15 -3.63 11.28
C SER A 149 1.48 -2.91 11.54
N VAL A 150 2.37 -3.49 12.34
CA VAL A 150 3.70 -2.93 12.62
C VAL A 150 4.58 -3.05 11.39
N ALA A 151 4.69 -4.27 10.85
CA ALA A 151 5.43 -4.52 9.62
C ALA A 151 4.87 -3.71 8.44
N PHE A 152 3.54 -3.58 8.35
CA PHE A 152 2.89 -2.76 7.33
C PHE A 152 3.32 -1.29 7.43
N SER A 153 3.31 -0.71 8.64
CA SER A 153 3.75 0.67 8.86
C SER A 153 5.23 0.89 8.50
N TRP A 154 6.08 -0.12 8.66
CA TRP A 154 7.48 -0.05 8.23
C TRP A 154 7.61 0.06 6.72
N VAL A 155 6.82 -0.73 5.97
CA VAL A 155 6.84 -0.67 4.50
C VAL A 155 6.47 0.72 4.01
N LEU A 156 5.45 1.36 4.60
CA LEU A 156 5.06 2.73 4.25
C LEU A 156 6.17 3.73 4.49
N LYS A 157 6.81 3.67 5.66
CA LYS A 157 7.93 4.56 6.02
C LYS A 157 9.16 4.32 5.17
N TRP A 158 9.44 3.05 4.86
CA TRP A 158 10.56 2.70 3.99
C TRP A 158 10.37 3.29 2.59
N TYR A 159 9.17 3.15 2.02
CA TYR A 159 8.85 3.74 0.72
C TYR A 159 8.97 5.27 0.74
N GLU A 160 8.51 5.93 1.79
CA GLU A 160 8.64 7.38 1.91
C GLU A 160 10.11 7.84 1.80
N GLN A 161 11.02 7.09 2.40
CA GLN A 161 12.44 7.42 2.44
C GLN A 161 13.21 7.05 1.17
N HIS A 162 12.84 5.93 0.54
CA HIS A 162 13.64 5.32 -0.55
C HIS A 162 12.97 5.39 -1.92
N GLY A 163 11.65 5.56 -1.98
CA GLY A 163 10.90 5.49 -3.22
C GLY A 163 10.84 4.09 -3.81
N GLY A 164 10.83 4.00 -5.14
CA GLY A 164 10.69 2.74 -5.87
C GLY A 164 9.24 2.34 -6.11
N ILE A 165 9.03 1.13 -6.61
CA ILE A 165 7.69 0.60 -6.83
C ILE A 165 7.44 -0.53 -5.84
N ILE A 166 6.50 -0.31 -4.93
CA ILE A 166 6.17 -1.25 -3.86
C ILE A 166 4.75 -1.77 -4.07
N TYR A 167 4.62 -3.06 -4.33
CA TYR A 167 3.34 -3.77 -4.25
C TYR A 167 3.21 -4.40 -2.86
N ASN A 168 2.50 -3.70 -1.97
CA ASN A 168 2.33 -4.06 -0.58
C ASN A 168 1.00 -4.78 -0.41
N ARG A 169 1.02 -6.12 -0.38
CA ARG A 169 -0.17 -6.97 -0.27
C ARG A 169 -0.43 -7.38 1.18
N CYS A 170 -1.55 -6.95 1.72
CA CYS A 170 -1.92 -7.29 3.09
C CYS A 170 -3.43 -7.25 3.29
N THR A 171 -3.93 -8.01 4.26
CA THR A 171 -5.33 -7.86 4.68
C THR A 171 -5.56 -6.49 5.30
N ARG A 172 -6.78 -5.96 5.17
CA ARG A 172 -7.25 -4.77 5.89
C ARG A 172 -7.84 -5.09 7.27
N LYS A 173 -8.05 -6.39 7.53
CA LYS A 173 -8.75 -6.89 8.72
C LYS A 173 -7.83 -6.93 9.95
N PRO A 174 -8.41 -7.12 11.14
CA PRO A 174 -7.64 -7.33 12.36
C PRO A 174 -6.82 -8.63 12.27
N VAL A 175 -5.56 -8.53 12.66
CA VAL A 175 -4.64 -9.66 12.79
C VAL A 175 -3.86 -9.54 14.10
N PRO A 176 -3.39 -10.67 14.67
CA PRO A 176 -2.51 -10.62 15.82
C PRO A 176 -1.20 -9.89 15.49
N SER A 177 -0.73 -9.07 16.41
CA SER A 177 0.58 -8.42 16.31
C SER A 177 1.70 -9.44 16.50
N ILE A 178 2.60 -9.52 15.53
CA ILE A 178 3.78 -10.39 15.57
C ILE A 178 4.97 -9.60 16.10
N TYR A 179 5.09 -8.33 15.69
CA TYR A 179 6.21 -7.48 16.07
C TYR A 179 5.79 -6.42 17.10
N THR A 180 6.75 -6.00 17.94
CA THR A 180 6.56 -4.85 18.82
C THR A 180 6.78 -3.55 18.05
N LYS A 181 6.18 -2.44 18.52
CA LYS A 181 6.28 -1.13 17.86
C LYS A 181 7.72 -0.56 17.80
N ASP A 182 8.58 -1.02 18.70
CA ASP A 182 9.99 -0.65 18.78
C ASP A 182 10.92 -1.63 18.04
N SER A 183 10.36 -2.64 17.36
CA SER A 183 11.15 -3.52 16.51
C SER A 183 11.81 -2.75 15.37
N ALA A 184 13.04 -3.12 15.04
CA ALA A 184 13.67 -2.62 13.83
C ALA A 184 12.99 -3.21 12.60
N CYS A 185 12.76 -2.37 11.60
CA CYS A 185 12.26 -2.83 10.30
C CYS A 185 13.27 -3.79 9.67
N LEU A 186 12.82 -5.00 9.38
CA LEU A 186 13.55 -5.97 8.60
C LEU A 186 12.84 -6.14 7.25
N LEU A 187 12.92 -5.12 6.40
CA LEU A 187 12.74 -5.36 4.97
C LEU A 187 14.01 -6.06 4.50
N TYR A 188 13.94 -7.38 4.46
CA TYR A 188 14.99 -8.19 3.86
C TYR A 188 14.97 -7.94 2.35
N THR A 189 15.84 -7.08 1.90
CA THR A 189 16.22 -7.05 0.50
C THR A 189 17.27 -8.13 0.31
N SER A 190 16.88 -9.23 -0.31
CA SER A 190 17.84 -10.15 -0.87
C SER A 190 18.80 -9.40 -1.78
N PRO A 191 20.12 -9.64 -1.67
CA PRO A 191 21.08 -9.07 -2.62
C PRO A 191 20.81 -9.57 -4.03
#